data_21879f6bd18cffc2b2c83e5b3321f267
#
_entry.id   21879f6bd18cffc2b2c83e5b3321f267
#
_cell.length_a   1.000
_cell.length_b   1.000
_cell.length_c   1.000
_cell.angle_alpha   90.00
_cell.angle_beta   90.00
_cell.angle_gamma   90.00
#
_symmetry.space_group_name_H-M   'P 1'
#
loop_
_entity.id
_entity.type
_entity.pdbx_description
1 polymer ?
#
loop_
_entity_poly.entity_id
_entity_poly.type
_entity_poly.pdbx_seq_one_letter_code
_entity_poly.pdbx_strand_id
1 'polypeptide(L)'
;RWPVALLTKLFAQSWTYLVSGTIGTTSKLLAQVRDDLITSRALTHAPRRHDSTERRILDALTGQGPIAAEHAQTVESVRRTLASFSKSWHRPQHPGIVTAPDGNYLASDITGVADGSASSLSVAANIHPTAFVTGTSADRARAVLSEAEEVDRGRVSGPVGWIDTMGNGQWLSDTRGGQIDATDPSRIHLFTGIPISSSTTPEDMAEDLRTRVRVLMDVLNAH
;
A
#
# COMPACT_ATOMS: atom_id res chain seq x y z
N ARG A 1 19.15 10.85 -8.58
CA ARG A 1 18.00 11.03 -9.52
C ARG A 1 17.70 9.76 -10.31
N TRP A 2 18.69 8.96 -10.67
CA TRP A 2 18.51 7.75 -11.47
C TRP A 2 17.67 6.62 -10.78
N PRO A 3 17.75 6.35 -9.45
CA PRO A 3 16.90 5.32 -8.85
C PRO A 3 15.40 5.64 -8.97
N VAL A 4 15.02 6.91 -8.85
CA VAL A 4 13.62 7.34 -9.03
C VAL A 4 13.14 7.07 -10.45
N ALA A 5 13.93 7.45 -11.46
CA ALA A 5 13.58 7.23 -12.86
C ALA A 5 13.43 5.74 -13.19
N LEU A 6 14.30 4.90 -12.63
CA LEU A 6 14.26 3.46 -12.84
C LEU A 6 13.06 2.81 -12.13
N LEU A 7 12.77 3.22 -10.90
CA LEU A 7 11.56 2.80 -10.18
C LEU A 7 10.30 3.18 -10.96
N THR A 8 10.21 4.40 -11.47
CA THR A 8 9.06 4.86 -12.27
C THR A 8 8.88 4.02 -13.53
N LYS A 9 9.97 3.63 -14.18
CA LYS A 9 9.92 2.78 -15.37
C LYS A 9 9.48 1.35 -15.06
N LEU A 10 10.02 0.75 -14.00
CA LEU A 10 9.72 -0.62 -13.61
C LEU A 10 8.32 -0.78 -13.01
N PHE A 11 7.87 0.23 -12.26
CA PHE A 11 6.57 0.23 -11.60
C PHE A 11 5.61 1.22 -12.28
N ALA A 12 5.38 1.05 -13.58
CA ALA A 12 4.61 1.99 -14.41
C ALA A 12 3.16 2.22 -13.94
N GLN A 13 2.57 1.28 -13.18
CA GLN A 13 1.23 1.39 -12.59
C GLN A 13 1.25 1.82 -11.11
N SER A 14 2.38 2.38 -10.65
CA SER A 14 2.59 2.78 -9.26
C SER A 14 3.05 4.23 -9.18
N TRP A 15 2.86 4.83 -8.03
CA TRP A 15 3.47 6.12 -7.70
C TRP A 15 4.90 5.90 -7.20
N THR A 16 5.83 6.73 -7.66
CA THR A 16 7.20 6.76 -7.18
C THR A 16 7.45 8.11 -6.50
N TYR A 17 8.12 8.10 -5.36
CA TYR A 17 8.40 9.30 -4.60
C TYR A 17 9.83 9.33 -4.05
N LEU A 18 10.31 10.55 -3.82
CA LEU A 18 11.54 10.84 -3.08
C LEU A 18 11.28 12.08 -2.22
N VAL A 19 11.16 11.88 -0.92
CA VAL A 19 10.85 12.95 0.05
C VAL A 19 11.72 12.80 1.28
N SER A 20 12.48 13.84 1.62
CA SER A 20 13.33 13.88 2.83
C SER A 20 14.22 12.64 3.02
N GLY A 21 14.84 12.17 1.93
CA GLY A 21 15.70 10.99 1.92
C GLY A 21 14.95 9.66 1.91
N THR A 22 13.63 9.65 1.99
CA THR A 22 12.82 8.43 1.81
C THR A 22 12.48 8.28 0.32
N ILE A 23 12.83 7.15 -0.26
CA ILE A 23 12.52 6.78 -1.64
C ILE A 23 11.64 5.53 -1.65
N GLY A 24 10.64 5.50 -2.50
CA GLY A 24 9.77 4.32 -2.59
C GLY A 24 8.87 4.32 -3.81
N THR A 25 8.16 3.21 -3.95
CA THR A 25 7.16 3.03 -4.98
C THR A 25 5.98 2.24 -4.43
N THR A 26 4.77 2.69 -4.74
CA THR A 26 3.55 2.08 -4.21
C THR A 26 2.38 2.21 -5.18
N SER A 27 1.54 1.20 -5.23
CA SER A 27 0.26 1.23 -5.93
C SER A 27 -0.91 1.59 -4.99
N LYS A 28 -0.61 1.91 -3.72
CA LYS A 28 -1.61 2.16 -2.69
C LYS A 28 -1.86 3.66 -2.53
N LEU A 29 -2.96 4.12 -3.10
CA LEU A 29 -3.52 5.43 -2.83
C LEU A 29 -4.26 5.39 -1.49
N LEU A 30 -3.68 6.01 -0.47
CA LEU A 30 -4.28 6.10 0.85
C LEU A 30 -5.48 7.06 0.84
N ALA A 31 -5.26 8.27 0.33
CA ALA A 31 -6.31 9.26 0.15
C ALA A 31 -5.93 10.26 -0.95
N GLN A 32 -6.89 10.65 -1.73
CA GLN A 32 -6.84 11.82 -2.60
C GLN A 32 -8.10 12.64 -2.39
N VAL A 33 -7.95 13.94 -2.25
CA VAL A 33 -9.06 14.90 -2.31
C VAL A 33 -8.76 15.89 -3.42
N ARG A 34 -9.70 16.03 -4.33
CA ARG A 34 -9.61 16.96 -5.44
C ARG A 34 -11.02 17.46 -5.79
N ASP A 35 -11.22 18.76 -5.65
CA ASP A 35 -12.48 19.42 -6.01
C ASP A 35 -13.71 18.68 -5.42
N ASP A 36 -13.74 18.48 -4.11
CA ASP A 36 -14.76 17.73 -3.36
C ASP A 36 -14.87 16.23 -3.68
N LEU A 37 -14.05 15.68 -4.58
CA LEU A 37 -13.99 14.25 -4.81
C LEU A 37 -12.92 13.61 -3.91
N ILE A 38 -13.34 12.69 -3.08
CA ILE A 38 -12.44 11.85 -2.28
C ILE A 38 -12.24 10.53 -3.00
N THR A 39 -10.99 10.07 -3.09
CA THR A 39 -10.66 8.74 -3.63
C THR A 39 -9.68 8.04 -2.69
N SER A 40 -9.92 6.76 -2.45
CA SER A 40 -8.98 5.87 -1.76
C SER A 40 -8.97 4.50 -2.43
N ARG A 41 -7.81 3.85 -2.48
CA ARG A 41 -7.64 2.54 -3.10
C ARG A 41 -7.48 1.44 -2.05
N ALA A 42 -8.44 0.54 -2.00
CA ALA A 42 -8.26 -0.74 -1.36
C ALA A 42 -7.36 -1.62 -2.24
N LEU A 43 -6.29 -2.15 -1.65
CA LEU A 43 -5.28 -2.96 -2.36
C LEU A 43 -5.00 -4.24 -1.58
N THR A 44 -5.02 -5.38 -2.25
CA THR A 44 -4.73 -6.69 -1.66
C THR A 44 -3.72 -7.43 -2.52
N HIS A 45 -2.66 -7.95 -1.92
CA HIS A 45 -1.62 -8.67 -2.63
C HIS A 45 -2.10 -10.07 -3.03
N ALA A 46 -1.87 -10.43 -4.28
CA ALA A 46 -2.05 -11.78 -4.82
C ALA A 46 -0.66 -12.35 -5.17
N PRO A 47 -0.01 -13.08 -4.26
CA PRO A 47 1.35 -13.55 -4.45
C PRO A 47 1.45 -14.50 -5.64
N ARG A 48 2.58 -14.41 -6.36
CA ARG A 48 2.91 -15.36 -7.44
C ARG A 48 3.31 -16.69 -6.81
N ARG A 49 2.47 -17.72 -6.95
CA ARG A 49 2.81 -19.11 -6.62
C ARG A 49 2.84 -19.95 -7.90
N HIS A 50 3.85 -20.79 -8.05
CA HIS A 50 4.25 -21.42 -9.30
C HIS A 50 3.15 -22.11 -10.13
N ASP A 51 2.08 -22.67 -9.55
CA ASP A 51 1.13 -23.52 -10.30
C ASP A 51 -0.34 -23.07 -10.28
N SER A 52 -0.70 -22.00 -9.59
CA SER A 52 -2.11 -21.65 -9.40
C SER A 52 -2.44 -20.18 -9.44
N THR A 53 -1.49 -19.32 -9.82
CA THR A 53 -1.64 -17.86 -9.70
C THR A 53 -2.78 -17.32 -10.55
N GLU A 54 -2.89 -17.75 -11.81
CA GLU A 54 -3.95 -17.27 -12.71
C GLU A 54 -5.33 -17.67 -12.22
N ARG A 55 -5.51 -18.93 -11.80
CA ARG A 55 -6.78 -19.41 -11.28
C ARG A 55 -7.18 -18.69 -10.00
N ARG A 56 -6.23 -18.48 -9.06
CA ARG A 56 -6.50 -17.77 -7.81
C ARG A 56 -6.85 -16.31 -8.04
N ILE A 57 -6.22 -15.67 -9.03
CA ILE A 57 -6.57 -14.30 -9.43
C ILE A 57 -7.96 -14.29 -10.06
N LEU A 58 -8.28 -15.23 -10.94
CA LEU A 58 -9.59 -15.33 -11.55
C LEU A 58 -10.69 -15.59 -10.50
N ASP A 59 -10.46 -16.52 -9.57
CA ASP A 59 -11.36 -16.78 -8.45
C ASP A 59 -11.56 -15.50 -7.60
N ALA A 60 -10.49 -14.78 -7.31
CA ALA A 60 -10.55 -13.55 -6.56
C ALA A 60 -11.31 -12.43 -7.30
N LEU A 61 -11.16 -12.29 -8.61
CA LEU A 61 -11.90 -11.35 -9.43
C LEU A 61 -13.39 -11.66 -9.47
N THR A 62 -13.75 -12.94 -9.37
CA THR A 62 -15.15 -13.39 -9.30
C THR A 62 -15.72 -13.43 -7.88
N GLY A 63 -14.97 -12.94 -6.90
CA GLY A 63 -15.39 -12.88 -5.51
C GLY A 63 -15.21 -14.18 -4.73
N GLN A 64 -14.39 -15.11 -5.24
CA GLN A 64 -14.17 -16.42 -4.62
C GLN A 64 -12.79 -16.54 -3.97
N GLY A 65 -12.71 -17.38 -2.96
CA GLY A 65 -11.46 -17.72 -2.28
C GLY A 65 -10.97 -16.69 -1.26
N PRO A 66 -9.85 -16.99 -0.57
CA PRO A 66 -9.34 -16.21 0.55
C PRO A 66 -8.87 -14.80 0.15
N ILE A 67 -8.29 -14.63 -1.04
CA ILE A 67 -7.85 -13.33 -1.55
C ILE A 67 -9.05 -12.39 -1.75
N ALA A 68 -10.17 -12.91 -2.28
CA ALA A 68 -11.40 -12.12 -2.43
C ALA A 68 -11.98 -11.71 -1.07
N ALA A 69 -11.97 -12.62 -0.10
CA ALA A 69 -12.45 -12.33 1.24
C ALA A 69 -11.60 -11.25 1.94
N GLU A 70 -10.29 -11.34 1.83
CA GLU A 70 -9.36 -10.32 2.33
C GLU A 70 -9.60 -8.97 1.64
N HIS A 71 -9.75 -8.98 0.31
CA HIS A 71 -10.02 -7.76 -0.45
C HIS A 71 -11.35 -7.11 -0.04
N ALA A 72 -12.40 -7.89 0.16
CA ALA A 72 -13.69 -7.39 0.63
C ALA A 72 -13.59 -6.74 2.01
N GLN A 73 -12.80 -7.29 2.93
CA GLN A 73 -12.54 -6.68 4.23
C GLN A 73 -11.78 -5.36 4.10
N THR A 74 -10.78 -5.29 3.23
CA THR A 74 -10.00 -4.08 2.95
C THR A 74 -10.90 -2.99 2.35
N VAL A 75 -11.74 -3.34 1.37
CA VAL A 75 -12.73 -2.43 0.76
C VAL A 75 -13.69 -1.89 1.82
N GLU A 76 -14.22 -2.75 2.68
CA GLU A 76 -15.16 -2.36 3.71
C GLU A 76 -14.52 -1.44 4.78
N SER A 77 -13.27 -1.69 5.14
CA SER A 77 -12.51 -0.82 6.05
C SER A 77 -12.35 0.60 5.48
N VAL A 78 -11.92 0.71 4.23
CA VAL A 78 -11.79 2.00 3.53
C VAL A 78 -13.15 2.70 3.41
N ARG A 79 -14.18 1.95 2.99
CA ARG A 79 -15.54 2.49 2.86
C ARG A 79 -16.06 3.12 4.15
N ARG A 80 -15.89 2.44 5.29
CA ARG A 80 -16.34 2.97 6.59
C ARG A 80 -15.69 4.30 6.92
N THR A 81 -14.39 4.42 6.68
CA THR A 81 -13.68 5.67 6.92
C THR A 81 -14.15 6.77 5.96
N LEU A 82 -14.29 6.46 4.65
CA LEU A 82 -14.76 7.45 3.70
C LEU A 82 -16.18 7.92 3.97
N ALA A 83 -17.04 7.04 4.47
CA ALA A 83 -18.43 7.38 4.80
C ALA A 83 -18.55 8.48 5.86
N SER A 84 -17.54 8.67 6.73
CA SER A 84 -17.53 9.76 7.72
C SER A 84 -17.14 11.12 7.17
N PHE A 85 -16.66 11.19 5.92
CA PHE A 85 -16.25 12.40 5.23
C PHE A 85 -17.05 12.68 3.96
N SER A 86 -18.04 11.84 3.64
CA SER A 86 -18.70 11.86 2.34
C SER A 86 -20.22 11.88 2.46
N LYS A 87 -20.88 12.74 1.67
CA LYS A 87 -22.35 12.76 1.49
C LYS A 87 -22.84 11.51 0.75
N SER A 88 -22.03 11.00 -0.14
CA SER A 88 -22.28 9.80 -0.94
C SER A 88 -20.98 9.13 -1.29
N TRP A 89 -21.03 7.83 -1.55
CA TRP A 89 -19.84 7.08 -1.95
C TRP A 89 -20.19 6.03 -3.00
N HIS A 90 -19.18 5.62 -3.76
CA HIS A 90 -19.25 4.61 -4.80
C HIS A 90 -18.05 3.67 -4.71
N ARG A 91 -18.24 2.41 -5.05
CA ARG A 91 -17.19 1.42 -5.26
C ARG A 91 -17.46 0.62 -6.54
N PRO A 92 -16.43 0.14 -7.22
CA PRO A 92 -16.62 -0.77 -8.35
C PRO A 92 -17.23 -2.10 -7.87
N GLN A 93 -18.03 -2.71 -8.73
CA GLN A 93 -18.64 -4.02 -8.45
C GLN A 93 -17.58 -5.14 -8.37
N HIS A 94 -16.56 -5.05 -9.21
CA HIS A 94 -15.45 -5.99 -9.27
C HIS A 94 -14.12 -5.24 -9.13
N PRO A 95 -13.11 -5.83 -8.46
CA PRO A 95 -11.78 -5.24 -8.41
C PRO A 95 -11.10 -5.29 -9.77
N GLY A 96 -10.19 -4.36 -10.02
CA GLY A 96 -9.22 -4.44 -11.09
C GLY A 96 -7.95 -5.16 -10.64
N ILE A 97 -7.02 -5.35 -11.59
CA ILE A 97 -5.68 -5.88 -11.32
C ILE A 97 -4.65 -4.78 -11.54
N VAL A 98 -3.76 -4.60 -10.58
CA VAL A 98 -2.52 -3.85 -10.71
C VAL A 98 -1.38 -4.85 -10.76
N THR A 99 -0.62 -4.85 -11.85
CA THR A 99 0.56 -5.71 -12.01
C THR A 99 1.82 -4.94 -11.65
N ALA A 100 2.66 -5.53 -10.80
CA ALA A 100 3.95 -5.00 -10.41
C ALA A 100 5.03 -6.10 -10.51
N PRO A 101 6.32 -5.73 -10.52
CA PRO A 101 7.41 -6.71 -10.61
C PRO A 101 7.40 -7.76 -9.50
N ASP A 102 6.89 -7.42 -8.32
CA ASP A 102 6.79 -8.29 -7.15
C ASP A 102 5.48 -9.07 -7.05
N GLY A 103 4.53 -8.87 -7.96
CA GLY A 103 3.27 -9.62 -7.96
C GLY A 103 2.09 -8.88 -8.55
N ASN A 104 0.93 -9.48 -8.42
CA ASN A 104 -0.33 -8.88 -8.79
C ASN A 104 -1.08 -8.41 -7.55
N TYR A 105 -1.91 -7.39 -7.72
CA TYR A 105 -2.73 -6.84 -6.65
C TYR A 105 -4.17 -6.69 -7.15
N LEU A 106 -5.14 -7.09 -6.32
CA LEU A 106 -6.51 -6.65 -6.51
C LEU A 106 -6.63 -5.19 -6.04
N ALA A 107 -7.26 -4.37 -6.84
CA ALA A 107 -7.43 -2.95 -6.58
C ALA A 107 -8.88 -2.51 -6.78
N SER A 108 -9.43 -1.81 -5.80
CA SER A 108 -10.74 -1.16 -5.87
C SER A 108 -10.61 0.29 -5.44
N ASP A 109 -10.90 1.21 -6.36
CA ASP A 109 -10.96 2.64 -6.06
C ASP A 109 -12.35 2.97 -5.49
N ILE A 110 -12.37 3.40 -4.23
CA ILE A 110 -13.59 3.84 -3.54
C ILE A 110 -13.59 5.36 -3.61
N THR A 111 -14.67 5.91 -4.14
CA THR A 111 -14.83 7.36 -4.30
C THR A 111 -15.98 7.87 -3.46
N GLY A 112 -15.89 9.12 -3.03
CA GLY A 112 -16.95 9.80 -2.29
C GLY A 112 -16.99 11.28 -2.60
N VAL A 113 -18.18 11.89 -2.48
CA VAL A 113 -18.33 13.35 -2.55
C VAL A 113 -18.18 13.90 -1.14
N ALA A 114 -17.20 14.78 -0.94
CA ALA A 114 -16.89 15.38 0.36
C ALA A 114 -18.12 16.12 0.96
N ASP A 115 -18.23 16.08 2.26
CA ASP A 115 -19.28 16.79 3.02
C ASP A 115 -18.88 18.24 3.37
N GLY A 116 -17.69 18.67 2.98
CA GLY A 116 -17.11 19.98 3.28
C GLY A 116 -16.16 19.99 4.48
N SER A 117 -16.06 18.88 5.23
CA SER A 117 -15.14 18.75 6.37
C SER A 117 -13.81 18.08 6.00
N ALA A 118 -13.72 17.47 4.80
CA ALA A 118 -12.61 16.64 4.38
C ALA A 118 -11.47 17.47 3.79
N SER A 119 -10.28 17.39 4.39
CA SER A 119 -9.02 17.65 3.70
C SER A 119 -8.33 16.32 3.35
N SER A 120 -7.46 16.33 2.36
CA SER A 120 -6.70 15.14 1.99
C SER A 120 -5.91 14.56 3.17
N LEU A 121 -5.37 15.43 4.04
CA LEU A 121 -4.64 15.03 5.24
C LEU A 121 -5.56 14.40 6.30
N SER A 122 -6.74 15.01 6.55
CA SER A 122 -7.68 14.46 7.55
C SER A 122 -8.20 13.09 7.13
N VAL A 123 -8.51 12.91 5.84
CA VAL A 123 -8.90 11.60 5.30
C VAL A 123 -7.77 10.58 5.42
N ALA A 124 -6.54 10.95 5.03
CA ALA A 124 -5.38 10.07 5.13
C ALA A 124 -5.10 9.65 6.58
N ALA A 125 -5.16 10.59 7.52
CA ALA A 125 -4.93 10.34 8.95
C ALA A 125 -5.96 9.38 9.57
N ASN A 126 -7.20 9.38 9.07
CA ASN A 126 -8.23 8.47 9.54
C ASN A 126 -8.19 7.09 8.87
N ILE A 127 -7.68 6.98 7.64
CA ILE A 127 -7.49 5.69 6.97
C ILE A 127 -6.23 4.99 7.46
N HIS A 128 -5.18 5.76 7.78
CA HIS A 128 -3.91 5.19 8.25
C HIS A 128 -3.93 4.95 9.78
N PRO A 129 -3.36 3.83 10.25
CA PRO A 129 -2.82 2.71 9.48
C PRO A 129 -3.92 1.80 8.94
N THR A 130 -3.76 1.37 7.69
CA THR A 130 -4.69 0.39 7.11
C THR A 130 -4.44 -1.01 7.66
N ALA A 131 -5.44 -1.90 7.57
CA ALA A 131 -5.28 -3.31 7.92
C ALA A 131 -4.10 -4.00 7.19
N PHE A 132 -3.77 -3.54 5.99
CA PHE A 132 -2.61 -4.03 5.24
C PHE A 132 -1.26 -3.71 5.91
N VAL A 133 -1.18 -2.63 6.68
CA VAL A 133 0.05 -2.19 7.37
C VAL A 133 0.17 -2.78 8.77
N THR A 134 -0.95 -2.87 9.48
CA THR A 134 -0.97 -3.29 10.89
C THR A 134 -1.67 -4.63 11.11
N GLY A 135 -2.65 -4.99 10.29
CA GLY A 135 -3.51 -6.16 10.49
C GLY A 135 -4.90 -5.83 11.04
N THR A 136 -5.74 -6.85 11.19
CA THR A 136 -7.11 -6.78 11.74
C THR A 136 -7.11 -7.44 13.13
N SER A 137 -7.59 -6.85 14.19
CA SER A 137 -7.95 -5.45 14.44
C SER A 137 -6.68 -4.60 14.73
N ALA A 138 -6.67 -3.34 14.31
CA ALA A 138 -5.46 -2.52 14.31
C ALA A 138 -4.79 -2.38 15.69
N ASP A 139 -5.56 -2.21 16.77
CA ASP A 139 -4.99 -2.00 18.11
C ASP A 139 -4.31 -3.27 18.64
N ARG A 140 -4.96 -4.43 18.46
CA ARG A 140 -4.36 -5.71 18.87
C ARG A 140 -3.13 -6.06 18.02
N ALA A 141 -3.21 -5.85 16.71
CA ALA A 141 -2.09 -6.10 15.81
C ALA A 141 -0.89 -5.19 16.13
N ARG A 142 -1.14 -3.91 16.44
CA ARG A 142 -0.09 -2.97 16.85
C ARG A 142 0.59 -3.40 18.15
N ALA A 143 -0.17 -3.86 19.16
CA ALA A 143 0.40 -4.38 20.40
C ALA A 143 1.30 -5.59 20.13
N VAL A 144 0.82 -6.58 19.34
CA VAL A 144 1.61 -7.75 18.97
C VAL A 144 2.89 -7.37 18.21
N LEU A 145 2.80 -6.45 17.24
CA LEU A 145 3.95 -6.00 16.48
C LEU A 145 4.99 -5.28 17.35
N SER A 146 4.54 -4.44 18.29
CA SER A 146 5.45 -3.74 19.20
C SER A 146 6.18 -4.66 20.18
N GLU A 147 5.62 -5.82 20.50
CA GLU A 147 6.26 -6.86 21.32
C GLU A 147 7.16 -7.78 20.50
N ALA A 148 6.79 -8.06 19.23
CA ALA A 148 7.48 -9.02 18.39
C ALA A 148 8.65 -8.42 17.58
N GLU A 149 8.60 -7.13 17.28
CA GLU A 149 9.63 -6.45 16.50
C GLU A 149 10.66 -5.78 17.42
N GLU A 150 11.93 -6.12 17.21
CA GLU A 150 13.05 -5.52 17.94
C GLU A 150 13.51 -4.17 17.32
N VAL A 151 12.92 -3.76 16.20
CA VAL A 151 13.34 -2.57 15.42
C VAL A 151 12.24 -1.53 15.41
N ASP A 152 12.59 -0.28 15.62
CA ASP A 152 11.70 0.85 15.34
C ASP A 152 11.46 0.94 13.82
N ARG A 153 10.21 0.85 13.41
CA ARG A 153 9.82 0.99 12.00
C ARG A 153 10.09 2.38 11.43
N GLY A 154 10.23 3.41 12.27
CA GLY A 154 10.46 4.78 11.83
C GLY A 154 9.42 5.23 10.79
N ARG A 155 9.87 5.51 9.56
CA ARG A 155 9.01 5.97 8.45
C ARG A 155 8.41 4.82 7.62
N VAL A 156 8.71 3.57 7.93
CA VAL A 156 8.22 2.41 7.18
C VAL A 156 6.70 2.38 7.20
N SER A 157 6.10 2.29 6.03
CA SER A 157 4.64 2.29 5.81
C SER A 157 3.91 3.57 6.21
N GLY A 158 4.65 4.61 6.59
CA GLY A 158 4.07 5.92 6.88
C GLY A 158 3.44 6.57 5.65
N PRO A 159 2.46 7.46 5.83
CA PRO A 159 1.90 8.24 4.73
C PRO A 159 2.94 9.19 4.13
N VAL A 160 3.00 9.23 2.80
CA VAL A 160 3.79 10.20 2.06
C VAL A 160 2.91 10.89 1.02
N GLY A 161 2.99 12.20 0.92
CA GLY A 161 2.12 12.94 0.01
C GLY A 161 2.27 14.44 0.09
N TRP A 162 1.26 15.13 -0.37
CA TRP A 162 1.18 16.59 -0.39
C TRP A 162 -0.25 17.07 -0.14
N ILE A 163 -0.37 18.28 0.34
CA ILE A 163 -1.62 19.01 0.54
C ILE A 163 -1.42 20.46 0.09
N ASP A 164 -2.43 21.04 -0.56
CA ASP A 164 -2.48 22.47 -0.86
C ASP A 164 -3.26 23.26 0.18
N THR A 165 -3.29 24.59 0.00
CA THR A 165 -4.01 25.51 0.90
C THR A 165 -5.52 25.37 0.86
N MET A 166 -6.07 24.69 -0.15
CA MET A 166 -7.50 24.39 -0.29
C MET A 166 -7.89 23.06 0.35
N GLY A 167 -6.92 22.30 0.88
CA GLY A 167 -7.16 20.97 1.44
C GLY A 167 -7.11 19.84 0.40
N ASN A 168 -6.94 20.15 -0.90
CA ASN A 168 -6.70 19.14 -1.91
C ASN A 168 -5.32 18.51 -1.69
N GLY A 169 -5.15 17.29 -2.15
CA GLY A 169 -3.88 16.61 -2.03
C GLY A 169 -3.97 15.13 -2.30
N GLN A 170 -2.82 14.48 -2.21
CA GLN A 170 -2.70 13.06 -2.45
C GLN A 170 -1.72 12.44 -1.44
N TRP A 171 -2.13 11.36 -0.81
CA TRP A 171 -1.37 10.62 0.18
C TRP A 171 -1.27 9.16 -0.22
N LEU A 172 -0.08 8.64 -0.15
CA LEU A 172 0.28 7.26 -0.47
C LEU A 172 0.70 6.54 0.81
N SER A 173 0.53 5.24 0.87
CA SER A 173 1.11 4.40 1.93
C SER A 173 2.08 3.43 1.30
N ASP A 174 3.31 3.41 1.80
CA ASP A 174 4.35 2.58 1.21
C ASP A 174 4.69 1.37 2.07
N THR A 175 4.94 0.27 1.38
CA THR A 175 5.44 -0.97 1.96
C THR A 175 6.73 -1.45 1.28
N ARG A 176 7.26 -0.64 0.34
CA ARG A 176 8.47 -0.95 -0.47
C ARG A 176 9.27 0.32 -0.70
N GLY A 177 10.40 0.41 -0.06
CA GLY A 177 11.24 1.59 -0.26
C GLY A 177 12.53 1.51 0.53
N GLY A 178 13.13 2.67 0.71
CA GLY A 178 14.33 2.82 1.49
C GLY A 178 14.48 4.22 2.05
N GLN A 179 15.25 4.31 3.09
CA GLN A 179 15.67 5.56 3.71
C GLN A 179 17.16 5.73 3.48
N ILE A 180 17.54 6.82 2.85
CA ILE A 180 18.95 7.23 2.73
C ILE A 180 19.45 7.54 4.14
N ASP A 181 20.61 6.97 4.50
CA ASP A 181 21.22 7.21 5.80
C ASP A 181 21.58 8.69 5.97
N ALA A 182 21.19 9.28 7.11
CA ALA A 182 21.39 10.70 7.36
C ALA A 182 22.88 11.05 7.61
N THR A 183 23.67 10.05 8.03
CA THR A 183 25.11 10.23 8.35
C THR A 183 26.01 9.79 7.21
N ASP A 184 25.54 8.90 6.35
CA ASP A 184 26.26 8.40 5.18
C ASP A 184 25.33 8.31 3.96
N PRO A 185 25.27 9.34 3.11
CA PRO A 185 24.42 9.37 1.92
C PRO A 185 24.72 8.32 0.85
N SER A 186 25.82 7.56 0.99
CA SER A 186 26.13 6.41 0.14
C SER A 186 25.38 5.14 0.54
N ARG A 187 24.73 5.15 1.70
CA ARG A 187 23.98 4.01 2.25
C ARG A 187 22.48 4.26 2.19
N ILE A 188 21.74 3.20 1.93
CA ILE A 188 20.28 3.18 1.98
C ILE A 188 19.80 1.98 2.80
N HIS A 189 18.91 2.22 3.74
CA HIS A 189 18.23 1.19 4.49
C HIS A 189 16.96 0.81 3.75
N LEU A 190 16.94 -0.39 3.16
CA LEU A 190 15.75 -0.89 2.46
C LEU A 190 14.77 -1.47 3.45
N PHE A 191 13.49 -1.24 3.18
CA PHE A 191 12.41 -1.85 3.92
C PHE A 191 11.36 -2.44 2.98
N THR A 192 10.78 -3.55 3.39
CA THR A 192 9.62 -4.17 2.76
C THR A 192 8.85 -4.95 3.83
N GLY A 193 7.59 -5.22 3.56
CA GLY A 193 6.74 -6.00 4.44
C GLY A 193 5.79 -6.89 3.67
N ILE A 194 5.35 -7.95 4.32
CA ILE A 194 4.34 -8.86 3.79
C ILE A 194 3.22 -9.04 4.84
N PRO A 195 1.98 -9.25 4.42
CA PRO A 195 0.91 -9.64 5.32
C PRO A 195 1.13 -11.07 5.81
N ILE A 196 0.88 -11.30 7.10
CA ILE A 196 0.94 -12.62 7.74
C ILE A 196 -0.48 -13.03 8.12
N SER A 197 -0.86 -14.26 7.78
CA SER A 197 -2.11 -14.89 8.18
C SER A 197 -1.85 -16.26 8.78
N SER A 198 -2.88 -16.90 9.36
CA SER A 198 -2.76 -18.25 9.91
C SER A 198 -2.37 -19.33 8.89
N SER A 199 -2.50 -19.04 7.59
CA SER A 199 -2.09 -19.94 6.50
C SER A 199 -0.72 -19.61 5.91
N THR A 200 -0.02 -18.58 6.42
CA THR A 200 1.29 -18.18 5.92
C THR A 200 2.38 -19.03 6.57
N THR A 201 3.21 -19.69 5.76
CA THR A 201 4.35 -20.46 6.26
C THR A 201 5.62 -19.62 6.30
N PRO A 202 6.61 -19.96 7.14
CA PRO A 202 7.90 -19.27 7.15
C PRO A 202 8.62 -19.30 5.79
N GLU A 203 8.47 -20.39 5.05
CA GLU A 203 9.06 -20.59 3.73
C GLU A 203 8.44 -19.63 2.70
N ASP A 204 7.10 -19.54 2.69
CA ASP A 204 6.36 -18.58 1.84
C ASP A 204 6.78 -17.14 2.14
N MET A 205 6.92 -16.80 3.43
CA MET A 205 7.38 -15.48 3.86
C MET A 205 8.78 -15.16 3.35
N ALA A 206 9.70 -16.11 3.49
CA ALA A 206 11.08 -15.92 3.07
C ALA A 206 11.19 -15.72 1.56
N GLU A 207 10.40 -16.45 0.77
CA GLU A 207 10.37 -16.33 -0.69
C GLU A 207 9.79 -14.98 -1.14
N ASP A 208 8.66 -14.57 -0.57
CA ASP A 208 8.02 -13.28 -0.86
C ASP A 208 8.96 -12.10 -0.51
N LEU A 209 9.58 -12.13 0.66
CA LEU A 209 10.53 -11.09 1.07
C LEU A 209 11.75 -11.02 0.16
N ARG A 210 12.35 -12.17 -0.20
CA ARG A 210 13.49 -12.22 -1.13
C ARG A 210 13.13 -11.62 -2.49
N THR A 211 11.93 -11.95 -3.00
CA THR A 211 11.46 -11.41 -4.29
C THR A 211 11.32 -9.90 -4.25
N ARG A 212 10.72 -9.35 -3.20
CA ARG A 212 10.54 -7.90 -3.04
C ARG A 212 11.85 -7.16 -2.85
N VAL A 213 12.74 -7.69 -2.00
CA VAL A 213 14.07 -7.09 -1.78
C VAL A 213 14.89 -7.14 -3.06
N ARG A 214 14.88 -8.26 -3.81
CA ARG A 214 15.62 -8.39 -5.06
C ARG A 214 15.24 -7.30 -6.06
N VAL A 215 13.96 -7.05 -6.26
CA VAL A 215 13.49 -5.99 -7.19
C VAL A 215 14.06 -4.62 -6.80
N LEU A 216 14.09 -4.28 -5.50
CA LEU A 216 14.68 -3.03 -5.03
C LEU A 216 16.21 -3.01 -5.22
N MET A 217 16.89 -4.11 -4.92
CA MET A 217 18.33 -4.25 -5.10
C MET A 217 18.74 -4.15 -6.57
N ASP A 218 17.98 -4.75 -7.48
CA ASP A 218 18.22 -4.67 -8.92
C ASP A 218 18.14 -3.23 -9.42
N VAL A 219 17.18 -2.44 -8.89
CA VAL A 219 17.07 -1.01 -9.20
C VAL A 219 18.28 -0.22 -8.70
N LEU A 220 18.78 -0.53 -7.51
CA LEU A 220 19.90 0.20 -6.90
C LEU A 220 21.24 -0.19 -7.50
N ASN A 221 21.38 -1.42 -7.98
CA ASN A 221 22.61 -1.96 -8.58
C ASN A 221 22.67 -1.81 -10.12
N ALA A 222 21.59 -1.35 -10.75
CA ALA A 222 21.57 -1.09 -12.19
C ALA A 222 22.40 0.17 -12.51
N HIS A 223 23.61 -0.01 -12.99
CA HIS A 223 24.54 1.04 -13.42
C HIS A 223 24.41 1.36 -14.91
#